data_e806b894548e63454f1c8cafd2b899ef
#
_entry.id   e806b894548e63454f1c8cafd2b899ef
#
_cell.length_a   1.000
_cell.length_b   1.000
_cell.length_c   1.000
_cell.angle_alpha   90.00
_cell.angle_beta   90.00
_cell.angle_gamma   90.00
#
_symmetry.space_group_name_H-M   'P 1'
#
loop_
_entity.id
_entity.type
_entity.pdbx_description
1 polymer ?
#
loop_
_entity_poly.entity_id
_entity_poly.type
_entity_poly.pdbx_seq_one_letter_code
_entity_poly.pdbx_strand_id
1 'polypeptide(L)'
;MLKALQRRRECRRIADTLCARVSARARDPAFYSAYGVGDTFDGRFDVLVLHAWIVLDALQSRGEGEVAQQLVDALFIRLDEALREQGVGDMGINRRMKKMAGAFYGRLQAYGGARDESSMAAALMRNVFRGDAARIEQAALLAKYVASARVKLGPSRLAQGEADFGPVPAATEKTNDDHHSPPTLS
;
A
#
# COMPACT_ATOMS: atom_id res chain seq x y z
N MET A 1 28.10 -10.98 -21.05
CA MET A 1 26.87 -11.79 -20.88
C MET A 1 26.68 -12.30 -19.45
N LEU A 2 27.63 -13.01 -18.85
CA LEU A 2 27.50 -13.61 -17.53
C LEU A 2 27.18 -12.58 -16.42
N LYS A 3 27.87 -11.44 -16.38
CA LYS A 3 27.63 -10.34 -15.41
C LYS A 3 26.22 -9.76 -15.50
N ALA A 4 25.66 -9.58 -16.70
CA ALA A 4 24.30 -9.07 -16.88
C ALA A 4 23.25 -10.06 -16.37
N LEU A 5 23.47 -11.37 -16.59
CA LEU A 5 22.59 -12.41 -16.09
C LEU A 5 22.62 -12.51 -14.56
N GLN A 6 23.79 -12.38 -13.96
CA GLN A 6 23.96 -12.36 -12.50
C GLN A 6 23.26 -11.15 -11.89
N ARG A 7 23.44 -9.95 -12.48
CA ARG A 7 22.75 -8.74 -12.04
C ARG A 7 21.23 -8.89 -12.09
N ARG A 8 20.68 -9.42 -13.18
CA ARG A 8 19.24 -9.67 -13.32
C ARG A 8 18.70 -10.63 -12.26
N ARG A 9 19.43 -11.72 -11.95
CA ARG A 9 19.06 -12.66 -10.89
C ARG A 9 19.05 -11.97 -9.53
N GLU A 10 20.04 -11.14 -9.26
CA GLU A 10 20.14 -10.40 -8.00
C GLU A 10 19.00 -9.38 -7.86
N CYS A 11 18.72 -8.58 -8.89
CA CYS A 11 17.59 -7.65 -8.90
C CYS A 11 16.26 -8.37 -8.65
N ARG A 12 16.06 -9.54 -9.26
CA ARG A 12 14.87 -10.35 -9.03
C ARG A 12 14.77 -10.84 -7.58
N ARG A 13 15.85 -11.36 -7.01
CA ARG A 13 15.89 -11.81 -5.62
C ARG A 13 15.55 -10.67 -4.65
N ILE A 14 16.11 -9.50 -4.88
CA ILE A 14 15.82 -8.29 -4.10
C ILE A 14 14.34 -7.91 -4.23
N ALA A 15 13.82 -7.88 -5.45
CA ALA A 15 12.44 -7.55 -5.75
C ALA A 15 11.44 -8.53 -5.10
N ASP A 16 11.73 -9.84 -5.11
CA ASP A 16 10.91 -10.86 -4.45
C ASP A 16 10.87 -10.62 -2.93
N THR A 17 12.01 -10.24 -2.33
CA THR A 17 12.10 -9.91 -0.90
C THR A 17 11.29 -8.66 -0.59
N LEU A 18 11.43 -7.59 -1.38
CA LEU A 18 10.65 -6.36 -1.22
C LEU A 18 9.15 -6.60 -1.42
N CYS A 19 8.77 -7.42 -2.40
CA CYS A 19 7.39 -7.83 -2.65
C CYS A 19 6.78 -8.54 -1.42
N ALA A 20 7.55 -9.44 -0.78
CA ALA A 20 7.12 -10.09 0.45
C ALA A 20 6.90 -9.08 1.60
N ARG A 21 7.80 -8.11 1.77
CA ARG A 21 7.69 -7.06 2.80
C ARG A 21 6.50 -6.12 2.55
N VAL A 22 6.31 -5.67 1.31
CA VAL A 22 5.15 -4.88 0.88
C VAL A 22 3.85 -5.64 1.17
N SER A 23 3.79 -6.92 0.79
CA SER A 23 2.62 -7.76 1.01
C SER A 23 2.34 -8.03 2.48
N ALA A 24 3.38 -8.22 3.30
CA ALA A 24 3.24 -8.41 4.75
C ALA A 24 2.72 -7.13 5.42
N ARG A 25 3.28 -5.96 5.07
CA ARG A 25 2.84 -4.67 5.59
C ARG A 25 1.39 -4.37 5.20
N ALA A 26 1.01 -4.63 3.96
CA ALA A 26 -0.35 -4.40 3.49
C ALA A 26 -1.42 -5.26 4.17
N ARG A 27 -1.01 -6.35 4.84
CA ARG A 27 -1.91 -7.21 5.62
C ARG A 27 -2.06 -6.81 7.09
N ASP A 28 -1.36 -5.76 7.54
CA ASP A 28 -1.47 -5.32 8.93
C ASP A 28 -2.93 -4.97 9.25
N PRO A 29 -3.53 -5.60 10.29
CA PRO A 29 -4.94 -5.40 10.63
C PRO A 29 -5.31 -3.95 10.92
N ALA A 30 -4.36 -3.14 11.35
CA ALA A 30 -4.62 -1.74 11.68
C ALA A 30 -5.15 -0.94 10.48
N PHE A 31 -4.76 -1.26 9.24
CA PHE A 31 -5.30 -0.57 8.06
C PHE A 31 -6.80 -0.77 7.90
N TYR A 32 -7.32 -1.91 8.32
CA TYR A 32 -8.73 -2.28 8.17
C TYR A 32 -9.54 -1.87 9.39
N SER A 33 -9.02 -2.14 10.60
CA SER A 33 -9.73 -1.83 11.84
C SER A 33 -9.64 -0.36 12.26
N ALA A 34 -8.45 0.24 12.14
CA ALA A 34 -8.17 1.56 12.67
C ALA A 34 -8.26 2.67 11.61
N TYR A 35 -7.70 2.41 10.43
CA TYR A 35 -7.77 3.37 9.32
C TYR A 35 -9.05 3.24 8.50
N GLY A 36 -9.90 2.24 8.79
CA GLY A 36 -11.22 2.08 8.19
C GLY A 36 -11.21 1.75 6.70
N VAL A 37 -10.10 1.20 6.17
CA VAL A 37 -10.09 0.62 4.83
C VAL A 37 -10.99 -0.62 4.84
N GLY A 38 -11.84 -0.80 3.83
CA GLY A 38 -12.69 -1.98 3.74
C GLY A 38 -11.85 -3.27 3.66
N ASP A 39 -12.12 -4.25 4.54
CA ASP A 39 -11.46 -5.57 4.46
C ASP A 39 -12.10 -6.43 3.37
N THR A 40 -11.92 -5.99 2.14
CA THR A 40 -12.38 -6.60 0.91
C THR A 40 -11.18 -6.86 -0.01
N PHE A 41 -11.37 -7.62 -1.08
CA PHE A 41 -10.32 -7.80 -2.09
C PHE A 41 -9.82 -6.45 -2.64
N ASP A 42 -10.74 -5.54 -2.96
CA ASP A 42 -10.40 -4.22 -3.48
C ASP A 42 -9.67 -3.35 -2.44
N GLY A 43 -10.12 -3.35 -1.18
CA GLY A 43 -9.44 -2.61 -0.12
C GLY A 43 -8.03 -3.15 0.18
N ARG A 44 -7.87 -4.48 0.19
CA ARG A 44 -6.56 -5.13 0.33
C ARG A 44 -5.64 -4.80 -0.85
N PHE A 45 -6.18 -4.75 -2.07
CA PHE A 45 -5.45 -4.29 -3.24
C PHE A 45 -5.03 -2.82 -3.12
N ASP A 46 -5.90 -1.94 -2.63
CA ASP A 46 -5.58 -0.52 -2.46
C ASP A 46 -4.43 -0.30 -1.48
N VAL A 47 -4.45 -1.00 -0.33
CA VAL A 47 -3.36 -0.94 0.67
C VAL A 47 -2.06 -1.53 0.10
N LEU A 48 -2.14 -2.63 -0.66
CA LEU A 48 -0.98 -3.21 -1.34
C LEU A 48 -0.34 -2.22 -2.31
N VAL A 49 -1.16 -1.58 -3.16
CA VAL A 49 -0.66 -0.60 -4.15
C VAL A 49 -0.07 0.63 -3.47
N LEU A 50 -0.64 1.08 -2.36
CA LEU A 50 -0.10 2.20 -1.58
C LEU A 50 1.33 1.90 -1.09
N HIS A 51 1.55 0.73 -0.50
CA HIS A 51 2.87 0.34 -0.01
C HIS A 51 3.85 0.03 -1.15
N ALA A 52 3.36 -0.56 -2.24
CA ALA A 52 4.15 -0.74 -3.45
C ALA A 52 4.64 0.62 -4.00
N TRP A 53 3.74 1.63 -4.06
CA TRP A 53 4.12 2.96 -4.49
C TRP A 53 5.20 3.59 -3.61
N ILE A 54 5.10 3.50 -2.27
CA ILE A 54 6.10 4.04 -1.34
C ILE A 54 7.49 3.45 -1.64
N VAL A 55 7.59 2.14 -1.90
CA VAL A 55 8.86 1.48 -2.22
C VAL A 55 9.34 1.83 -3.63
N LEU A 56 8.43 1.84 -4.62
CA LEU A 56 8.77 2.16 -6.01
C LEU A 56 9.27 3.60 -6.16
N ASP A 57 8.64 4.56 -5.49
CA ASP A 57 9.07 5.97 -5.46
C ASP A 57 10.48 6.10 -4.88
N ALA A 58 10.76 5.40 -3.78
CA ALA A 58 12.08 5.38 -3.16
C ALA A 58 13.14 4.68 -4.02
N LEU A 59 12.81 3.59 -4.71
CA LEU A 59 13.72 2.92 -5.65
C LEU A 59 14.05 3.80 -6.85
N GLN A 60 13.05 4.46 -7.44
CA GLN A 60 13.24 5.36 -8.57
C GLN A 60 14.10 6.56 -8.20
N SER A 61 13.86 7.18 -7.05
CA SER A 61 14.66 8.32 -6.57
C SER A 61 16.14 7.98 -6.33
N ARG A 62 16.46 6.70 -6.17
CA ARG A 62 17.83 6.18 -5.98
C ARG A 62 18.46 5.63 -7.25
N GLY A 63 17.76 5.69 -8.38
CA GLY A 63 18.25 5.11 -9.65
C GLY A 63 18.19 3.59 -9.73
N GLU A 64 17.42 2.94 -8.83
CA GLU A 64 17.25 1.48 -8.76
C GLU A 64 16.09 0.99 -9.66
N GLY A 65 16.02 1.52 -10.89
CA GLY A 65 14.92 1.27 -11.83
C GLY A 65 14.77 -0.21 -12.22
N GLU A 66 15.86 -0.97 -12.28
CA GLU A 66 15.81 -2.40 -12.60
C GLU A 66 15.14 -3.20 -11.49
N VAL A 67 15.44 -2.90 -10.21
CA VAL A 67 14.77 -3.52 -9.06
C VAL A 67 13.30 -3.09 -9.01
N ALA A 68 13.00 -1.83 -9.30
CA ALA A 68 11.63 -1.32 -9.33
C ALA A 68 10.77 -2.08 -10.37
N GLN A 69 11.30 -2.31 -11.58
CA GLN A 69 10.59 -3.09 -12.61
C GLN A 69 10.35 -4.53 -12.16
N GLN A 70 11.38 -5.20 -11.60
CA GLN A 70 11.24 -6.56 -11.10
C GLN A 70 10.25 -6.65 -9.93
N LEU A 71 10.14 -5.60 -9.09
CA LEU A 71 9.13 -5.53 -8.02
C LEU A 71 7.71 -5.47 -8.58
N VAL A 72 7.48 -4.66 -9.62
CA VAL A 72 6.18 -4.61 -10.29
C VAL A 72 5.83 -5.99 -10.87
N ASP A 73 6.77 -6.64 -11.55
CA ASP A 73 6.54 -7.97 -12.14
C ASP A 73 6.20 -9.00 -11.05
N ALA A 74 6.92 -9.00 -9.92
CA ALA A 74 6.65 -9.90 -8.78
C ALA A 74 5.28 -9.64 -8.14
N LEU A 75 4.86 -8.38 -8.02
CA LEU A 75 3.52 -8.02 -7.52
C LEU A 75 2.41 -8.54 -8.43
N PHE A 76 2.56 -8.40 -9.76
CA PHE A 76 1.57 -8.89 -10.71
C PHE A 76 1.48 -10.43 -10.74
N ILE A 77 2.59 -11.14 -10.59
CA ILE A 77 2.58 -12.61 -10.42
C ILE A 77 1.73 -12.99 -9.19
N ARG A 78 1.95 -12.36 -8.04
CA ARG A 78 1.17 -12.63 -6.82
C ARG A 78 -0.31 -12.27 -6.94
N LEU A 79 -0.64 -11.22 -7.67
CA LEU A 79 -2.04 -10.86 -7.94
C LEU A 79 -2.73 -11.89 -8.83
N ASP A 80 -2.04 -12.41 -9.86
CA ASP A 80 -2.55 -13.51 -10.71
C ASP A 80 -2.80 -14.77 -9.88
N GLU A 81 -1.83 -15.17 -9.04
CA GLU A 81 -1.96 -16.30 -8.11
C GLU A 81 -3.17 -16.14 -7.19
N ALA A 82 -3.34 -14.96 -6.58
CA ALA A 82 -4.47 -14.68 -5.69
C ALA A 82 -5.83 -14.76 -6.40
N LEU A 83 -5.92 -14.33 -7.65
CA LEU A 83 -7.14 -14.47 -8.46
C LEU A 83 -7.45 -15.94 -8.79
N ARG A 84 -6.42 -16.75 -9.07
CA ARG A 84 -6.58 -18.20 -9.32
C ARG A 84 -7.08 -18.92 -8.07
N GLU A 85 -6.52 -18.60 -6.91
CA GLU A 85 -6.97 -19.15 -5.63
C GLU A 85 -8.44 -18.83 -5.31
N GLN A 86 -8.96 -17.70 -5.82
CA GLN A 86 -10.38 -17.34 -5.72
C GLN A 86 -11.29 -18.08 -6.72
N GLY A 87 -10.76 -19.00 -7.51
CA GLY A 87 -11.53 -19.78 -8.48
C GLY A 87 -11.94 -19.00 -9.74
N VAL A 88 -11.26 -17.91 -10.05
CA VAL A 88 -11.49 -17.15 -11.28
C VAL A 88 -10.95 -17.95 -12.46
N GLY A 89 -11.81 -18.32 -13.42
CA GLY A 89 -11.40 -19.04 -14.63
C GLY A 89 -10.53 -18.18 -15.56
N ASP A 90 -9.71 -18.83 -16.41
CA ASP A 90 -8.65 -18.18 -17.21
C ASP A 90 -9.12 -16.95 -18.03
N MET A 91 -10.29 -17.01 -18.66
CA MET A 91 -10.83 -15.84 -19.39
C MET A 91 -11.20 -14.68 -18.46
N GLY A 92 -11.64 -14.97 -17.24
CA GLY A 92 -11.95 -13.98 -16.21
C GLY A 92 -10.68 -13.34 -15.63
N ILE A 93 -9.61 -14.14 -15.47
CA ILE A 93 -8.32 -13.68 -14.96
C ILE A 93 -7.74 -12.59 -15.85
N ASN A 94 -7.63 -12.83 -17.16
CA ASN A 94 -7.04 -11.85 -18.09
C ASN A 94 -7.77 -10.49 -18.05
N ARG A 95 -9.10 -10.50 -18.00
CA ARG A 95 -9.89 -9.27 -17.89
C ARG A 95 -9.69 -8.57 -16.55
N ARG A 96 -9.67 -9.32 -15.44
CA ARG A 96 -9.41 -8.76 -14.11
C ARG A 96 -7.99 -8.20 -13.98
N MET A 97 -6.98 -8.93 -14.44
CA MET A 97 -5.59 -8.49 -14.44
C MET A 97 -5.41 -7.20 -15.24
N LYS A 98 -6.03 -7.08 -16.41
CA LYS A 98 -5.99 -5.83 -17.20
C LYS A 98 -6.61 -4.66 -16.42
N LYS A 99 -7.76 -4.88 -15.76
CA LYS A 99 -8.41 -3.86 -14.93
C LYS A 99 -7.53 -3.47 -13.73
N MET A 100 -6.93 -4.46 -13.06
CA MET A 100 -6.05 -4.23 -11.92
C MET A 100 -4.77 -3.50 -12.33
N ALA A 101 -4.20 -3.81 -13.50
CA ALA A 101 -3.05 -3.07 -14.03
C ALA A 101 -3.39 -1.60 -14.27
N GLY A 102 -4.51 -1.30 -14.91
CA GLY A 102 -4.98 0.09 -15.07
C GLY A 102 -5.17 0.81 -13.73
N ALA A 103 -5.80 0.12 -12.76
CA ALA A 103 -6.01 0.65 -11.43
C ALA A 103 -4.69 0.85 -10.66
N PHE A 104 -3.72 -0.07 -10.80
CA PHE A 104 -2.38 0.02 -10.19
C PHE A 104 -1.66 1.28 -10.69
N TYR A 105 -1.48 1.41 -12.00
CA TYR A 105 -0.75 2.56 -12.56
C TYR A 105 -1.47 3.89 -12.33
N GLY A 106 -2.80 3.92 -12.38
CA GLY A 106 -3.57 5.11 -12.05
C GLY A 106 -3.34 5.59 -10.61
N ARG A 107 -3.21 4.66 -9.65
CA ARG A 107 -2.88 4.99 -8.25
C ARG A 107 -1.43 5.45 -8.10
N LEU A 108 -0.47 4.80 -8.77
CA LEU A 108 0.92 5.26 -8.76
C LEU A 108 1.03 6.71 -9.25
N GLN A 109 0.31 7.05 -10.33
CA GLN A 109 0.27 8.41 -10.86
C GLN A 109 -0.39 9.39 -9.87
N ALA A 110 -1.52 9.01 -9.26
CA ALA A 110 -2.24 9.85 -8.31
C ALA A 110 -1.40 10.16 -7.06
N TYR A 111 -0.70 9.13 -6.52
CA TYR A 111 0.15 9.30 -5.34
C TYR A 111 1.44 10.04 -5.67
N GLY A 112 2.06 9.74 -6.82
CA GLY A 112 3.26 10.44 -7.29
C GLY A 112 3.02 11.91 -7.63
N GLY A 113 1.79 12.30 -7.96
CA GLY A 113 1.37 13.68 -8.16
C GLY A 113 1.11 14.48 -6.88
N ALA A 114 0.97 13.80 -5.73
CA ALA A 114 0.72 14.45 -4.45
C ALA A 114 2.00 15.15 -3.94
N ARG A 115 1.90 16.47 -3.69
CA ARG A 115 3.04 17.29 -3.29
C ARG A 115 3.18 17.46 -1.77
N ASP A 116 2.08 17.31 -1.06
CA ASP A 116 1.95 17.50 0.38
C ASP A 116 0.94 16.50 0.98
N GLU A 117 0.78 16.55 2.30
CA GLU A 117 -0.13 15.68 3.03
C GLU A 117 -1.61 15.88 2.61
N SER A 118 -2.01 17.13 2.30
CA SER A 118 -3.38 17.42 1.90
C SER A 118 -3.73 16.82 0.53
N SER A 119 -2.85 16.99 -0.45
CA SER A 119 -3.02 16.39 -1.78
C SER A 119 -2.92 14.85 -1.75
N MET A 120 -2.10 14.29 -0.84
CA MET A 120 -2.07 12.85 -0.59
C MET A 120 -3.38 12.36 0.04
N ALA A 121 -3.92 13.06 1.05
CA ALA A 121 -5.22 12.73 1.64
C ALA A 121 -6.34 12.76 0.58
N ALA A 122 -6.34 13.76 -0.31
CA ALA A 122 -7.29 13.83 -1.41
C ALA A 122 -7.15 12.67 -2.41
N ALA A 123 -5.92 12.24 -2.71
CA ALA A 123 -5.67 11.08 -3.56
C ALA A 123 -6.14 9.78 -2.90
N LEU A 124 -5.88 9.60 -1.59
CA LEU A 124 -6.33 8.45 -0.80
C LEU A 124 -7.85 8.43 -0.68
N MET A 125 -8.49 9.58 -0.47
CA MET A 125 -9.93 9.72 -0.45
C MET A 125 -10.57 9.15 -1.71
N ARG A 126 -10.06 9.52 -2.88
CA ARG A 126 -10.59 9.02 -4.16
C ARG A 126 -10.30 7.54 -4.41
N ASN A 127 -9.08 7.08 -4.09
CA ASN A 127 -8.61 5.75 -4.50
C ASN A 127 -8.87 4.65 -3.47
N VAL A 128 -8.82 4.96 -2.18
CA VAL A 128 -9.02 3.99 -1.08
C VAL A 128 -10.45 4.07 -0.57
N PHE A 129 -10.95 5.29 -0.32
CA PHE A 129 -12.27 5.51 0.30
C PHE A 129 -13.38 5.81 -0.70
N ARG A 130 -13.11 5.77 -2.02
CA ARG A 130 -14.11 5.93 -3.10
C ARG A 130 -14.90 7.25 -3.04
N GLY A 131 -14.33 8.28 -2.41
CA GLY A 131 -14.96 9.59 -2.26
C GLY A 131 -16.00 9.66 -1.12
N ASP A 132 -16.05 8.67 -0.23
CA ASP A 132 -16.96 8.67 0.91
C ASP A 132 -16.59 9.78 1.90
N ALA A 133 -17.38 10.85 1.93
CA ALA A 133 -17.15 12.02 2.78
C ALA A 133 -17.06 11.68 4.27
N ALA A 134 -17.67 10.58 4.74
CA ALA A 134 -17.57 10.12 6.12
C ALA A 134 -16.16 9.63 6.47
N ARG A 135 -15.25 9.48 5.49
CA ARG A 135 -13.87 8.96 5.64
C ARG A 135 -12.78 10.04 5.53
N ILE A 136 -13.13 11.32 5.62
CA ILE A 136 -12.16 12.43 5.53
C ILE A 136 -11.07 12.31 6.58
N GLU A 137 -11.42 12.02 7.83
CA GLU A 137 -10.46 11.86 8.93
C GLU A 137 -9.52 10.66 8.69
N GLN A 138 -10.06 9.54 8.24
CA GLN A 138 -9.28 8.34 7.93
C GLN A 138 -8.31 8.58 6.76
N ALA A 139 -8.73 9.31 5.74
CA ALA A 139 -7.85 9.68 4.62
C ALA A 139 -6.70 10.58 5.09
N ALA A 140 -6.95 11.54 5.98
CA ALA A 140 -5.93 12.40 6.57
C ALA A 140 -4.97 11.59 7.46
N LEU A 141 -5.49 10.68 8.30
CA LEU A 141 -4.66 9.78 9.12
C LEU A 141 -3.77 8.87 8.25
N LEU A 142 -4.32 8.32 7.18
CA LEU A 142 -3.57 7.49 6.25
C LEU A 142 -2.49 8.29 5.50
N ALA A 143 -2.76 9.57 5.16
CA ALA A 143 -1.76 10.46 4.56
C ALA A 143 -0.58 10.74 5.52
N LYS A 144 -0.85 10.97 6.80
CA LYS A 144 0.18 11.10 7.84
C LYS A 144 1.03 9.84 7.98
N TYR A 145 0.38 8.68 7.98
CA TYR A 145 1.09 7.40 7.96
C TYR A 145 2.03 7.32 6.74
N VAL A 146 1.54 7.64 5.54
CA VAL A 146 2.33 7.61 4.30
C VAL A 146 3.57 8.51 4.42
N ALA A 147 3.42 9.73 4.94
CA ALA A 147 4.53 10.66 5.15
C ALA A 147 5.57 10.06 6.11
N SER A 148 5.12 9.50 7.24
CA SER A 148 5.99 8.83 8.21
C SER A 148 6.69 7.61 7.62
N ALA A 149 5.98 6.76 6.90
CA ALA A 149 6.53 5.56 6.27
C ALA A 149 7.60 5.90 5.22
N ARG A 150 7.42 6.95 4.43
CA ARG A 150 8.42 7.43 3.48
C ARG A 150 9.70 7.90 4.18
N VAL A 151 9.58 8.62 5.30
CA VAL A 151 10.73 9.04 6.12
C VAL A 151 11.47 7.83 6.68
N LYS A 152 10.75 6.85 7.24
CA LYS A 152 11.34 5.62 7.80
C LYS A 152 11.99 4.74 6.74
N LEU A 153 11.40 4.68 5.55
CA LEU A 153 11.99 3.97 4.41
C LEU A 153 13.27 4.64 3.89
N GLY A 154 13.45 5.96 4.14
CA GLY A 154 14.60 6.73 3.69
C GLY A 154 15.96 6.08 3.99
N PRO A 155 16.28 5.64 5.22
CA PRO A 155 17.52 4.96 5.54
C PRO A 155 17.56 3.48 5.14
N SER A 156 16.45 2.86 4.72
CA SER A 156 16.42 1.43 4.35
C SER A 156 17.32 1.10 3.17
N ARG A 157 17.99 -0.06 3.25
CA ARG A 157 18.83 -0.58 2.17
C ARG A 157 17.98 -1.36 1.16
N LEU A 158 17.19 -0.64 0.36
CA LEU A 158 16.28 -1.23 -0.61
C LEU A 158 17.00 -2.14 -1.62
N ALA A 159 18.20 -1.75 -2.06
CA ALA A 159 19.05 -2.58 -2.92
C ALA A 159 19.52 -3.89 -2.26
N GLN A 160 19.22 -4.11 -0.98
CA GLN A 160 19.47 -5.35 -0.25
C GLN A 160 18.15 -6.05 0.16
N GLY A 161 17.02 -5.52 -0.27
CA GLY A 161 15.69 -6.04 0.06
C GLY A 161 15.17 -5.60 1.43
N GLU A 162 15.78 -4.60 2.06
CA GLU A 162 15.29 -4.04 3.33
C GLU A 162 14.28 -2.93 3.06
N ALA A 163 13.12 -2.99 3.70
CA ALA A 163 12.11 -1.95 3.68
C ALA A 163 11.50 -1.82 5.08
N ASP A 164 11.80 -0.71 5.75
CA ASP A 164 11.21 -0.35 7.04
C ASP A 164 10.15 0.74 6.82
N PHE A 165 8.90 0.41 7.06
CA PHE A 165 7.78 1.36 6.97
C PHE A 165 7.50 2.07 8.31
N GLY A 166 8.27 1.76 9.36
CA GLY A 166 7.98 2.21 10.71
C GLY A 166 6.75 1.52 11.33
N PRO A 167 6.34 1.93 12.54
CA PRO A 167 5.13 1.40 13.16
C PRO A 167 3.89 1.85 12.39
N VAL A 168 2.84 1.01 12.39
CA VAL A 168 1.48 1.47 12.06
C VAL A 168 0.95 2.13 13.32
N PRO A 169 0.67 3.45 13.34
CA PRO A 169 0.12 4.08 14.52
C PRO A 169 -1.20 3.40 14.91
N ALA A 170 -1.36 3.07 16.19
CA ALA A 170 -2.66 2.65 16.71
C ALA A 170 -3.67 3.77 16.45
N ALA A 171 -4.89 3.42 16.00
CA ALA A 171 -5.96 4.39 16.03
C ALA A 171 -6.13 4.83 17.49
N THR A 172 -6.18 6.13 17.71
CA THR A 172 -6.63 6.66 18.98
C THR A 172 -8.03 6.07 19.22
N GLU A 173 -8.16 5.22 20.23
CA GLU A 173 -9.44 4.83 20.75
C GLU A 173 -10.21 6.13 21.00
N LYS A 174 -11.38 6.27 20.37
CA LYS A 174 -12.32 7.30 20.79
C LYS A 174 -12.61 6.99 22.26
N THR A 175 -12.10 7.81 23.15
CA THR A 175 -12.56 7.85 24.54
C THR A 175 -14.06 8.10 24.46
N ASN A 176 -14.83 7.04 24.67
CA ASN A 176 -16.26 7.14 24.94
C ASN A 176 -16.38 7.78 26.31
N ASP A 177 -16.36 9.11 26.34
CA ASP A 177 -16.78 9.87 27.50
C ASP A 177 -18.32 9.77 27.55
N ASP A 178 -18.82 8.58 27.89
CA ASP A 178 -20.15 8.39 28.40
C ASP A 178 -20.20 9.02 29.82
N HIS A 179 -20.42 10.33 29.81
CA HIS A 179 -20.91 11.03 31.02
C HIS A 179 -22.28 10.44 31.39
N HIS A 180 -22.24 9.31 32.09
CA HIS A 180 -23.38 8.83 32.85
C HIS A 180 -23.53 9.73 34.08
N SER A 181 -24.27 10.82 33.93
CA SER A 181 -24.75 11.58 35.08
C SER A 181 -25.79 10.74 35.80
N PRO A 182 -25.66 10.48 37.11
CA PRO A 182 -26.65 9.77 37.86
C PRO A 182 -27.92 10.63 38.02
N PRO A 183 -29.13 10.04 38.05
CA PRO A 183 -30.37 10.79 38.25
C PRO A 183 -30.40 11.30 39.70
N THR A 184 -30.54 12.61 39.85
CA THR A 184 -30.91 13.27 41.12
C THR A 184 -32.32 12.88 41.51
N LEU A 185 -32.42 12.10 42.59
CA LEU A 185 -33.67 11.89 43.32
C LEU A 185 -34.01 13.13 44.14
N SER A 186 -35.18 13.68 43.89
CA SER A 186 -35.93 14.57 44.80
C SER A 186 -37.29 14.00 45.03
#